data_1e9ba281007238c24beb96703ef4cae4
#
_entry.id   1e9ba281007238c24beb96703ef4cae4
#
_cell.length_a   1.000
_cell.length_b   1.000
_cell.length_c   1.000
_cell.angle_alpha   90.00
_cell.angle_beta   90.00
_cell.angle_gamma   90.00
#
_symmetry.space_group_name_H-M   'P 1'
#
loop_
_entity.id
_entity.type
_entity.pdbx_description
1 polymer ?
#
loop_
_entity_poly.entity_id
_entity_poly.type
_entity_poly.pdbx_seq_one_letter_code
_entity_poly.pdbx_strand_id
1 'polypeptide(L)'
;KYILNVQNIYRNSPVPVCVRNKKRKILYANGAFIELFSKEDKPFSGESYVRLQVEIFLSSLELECQSLGHGSAFCRRFNFHGEIYQIRMENVSFYNEESVVLWQINIFPDYPFFRVEKENYYHRDSYVQSVISNMTAKSLVVFCFYALGYKHINIAKELKITEVASKKR
;
A
#
# COMPACT_ATOMS: atom_id res chain seq x y z
N LYS A 1 6.68 11.41 20.70
CA LYS A 1 5.46 11.59 21.53
C LYS A 1 4.19 11.11 20.81
N TYR A 2 3.96 11.49 19.55
CA TYR A 2 2.77 11.08 18.79
C TYR A 2 2.70 9.56 18.56
N ILE A 3 3.78 8.95 18.09
CA ILE A 3 3.82 7.49 17.83
C ILE A 3 3.47 6.71 19.10
N LEU A 4 3.94 7.16 20.26
CA LEU A 4 3.56 6.57 21.55
C LEU A 4 2.06 6.69 21.82
N ASN A 5 1.45 7.82 21.49
CA ASN A 5 0.01 8.00 21.66
C ASN A 5 -0.77 7.08 20.71
N VAL A 6 -0.38 6.99 19.43
CA VAL A 6 -0.99 6.06 18.47
C VAL A 6 -0.81 4.61 18.96
N GLN A 7 0.38 4.26 19.44
CA GLN A 7 0.65 2.93 20.00
C GLN A 7 -0.26 2.63 21.19
N ASN A 8 -0.41 3.56 22.12
CA ASN A 8 -1.29 3.37 23.28
C ASN A 8 -2.75 3.19 22.91
N ILE A 9 -3.23 3.93 21.88
CA ILE A 9 -4.62 3.85 21.42
C ILE A 9 -4.88 2.55 20.65
N TYR A 10 -3.96 2.16 19.76
CA TYR A 10 -4.22 1.10 18.78
C TYR A 10 -3.52 -0.23 19.06
N ARG A 11 -2.75 -0.35 20.14
CA ARG A 11 -1.98 -1.56 20.46
C ARG A 11 -2.83 -2.84 20.43
N ASN A 12 -4.02 -2.77 21.05
CA ASN A 12 -4.95 -3.91 21.16
C ASN A 12 -6.18 -3.72 20.27
N SER A 13 -6.15 -2.78 19.34
CA SER A 13 -7.26 -2.55 18.42
C SER A 13 -7.33 -3.67 17.37
N PRO A 14 -8.53 -4.19 17.05
CA PRO A 14 -8.71 -5.09 15.93
C PRO A 14 -8.61 -4.38 14.57
N VAL A 15 -8.61 -3.05 14.56
CA VAL A 15 -8.43 -2.26 13.35
C VAL A 15 -6.96 -2.25 12.96
N PRO A 16 -6.57 -2.73 11.76
CA PRO A 16 -5.21 -2.64 11.26
C PRO A 16 -4.75 -1.18 11.16
N VAL A 17 -3.68 -0.84 11.85
CA VAL A 17 -3.12 0.51 11.89
C VAL A 17 -1.62 0.49 11.66
N CYS A 18 -1.16 1.43 10.81
CA CYS A 18 0.26 1.62 10.53
C CYS A 18 0.58 3.12 10.47
N VAL A 19 1.77 3.49 10.92
CA VAL A 19 2.34 4.85 10.78
C VAL A 19 3.62 4.75 9.99
N ARG A 20 3.74 5.56 8.94
CA ARG A 20 4.91 5.60 8.06
C ARG A 20 5.46 7.01 7.95
N ASN A 21 6.78 7.13 7.82
CA ASN A 21 7.41 8.42 7.56
C ASN A 21 7.44 8.75 6.06
N LYS A 22 7.90 9.93 5.69
CA LYS A 22 8.08 10.36 4.28
C LYS A 22 8.95 9.42 3.45
N LYS A 23 9.86 8.68 4.08
CA LYS A 23 10.70 7.66 3.44
C LYS A 23 10.01 6.30 3.34
N ARG A 24 8.71 6.24 3.66
CA ARG A 24 7.88 5.02 3.68
C ARG A 24 8.33 3.96 4.67
N LYS A 25 9.20 4.32 5.61
CA LYS A 25 9.59 3.43 6.70
C LYS A 25 8.45 3.32 7.70
N ILE A 26 8.08 2.11 8.07
CA ILE A 26 7.11 1.84 9.13
C ILE A 26 7.75 2.27 10.46
N LEU A 27 7.09 3.20 11.14
CA LEU A 27 7.46 3.67 12.48
C LEU A 27 6.66 2.94 13.55
N TYR A 28 5.45 2.51 13.21
CA TYR A 28 4.58 1.72 14.05
C TYR A 28 3.62 0.89 13.20
N ALA A 29 3.33 -0.32 13.64
CA ALA A 29 2.24 -1.15 13.15
C ALA A 29 1.69 -1.96 14.32
N ASN A 30 0.37 -2.06 14.42
CA ASN A 30 -0.25 -2.91 15.44
C ASN A 30 -0.35 -4.37 14.98
N GLY A 31 -0.71 -5.28 15.92
CA GLY A 31 -0.83 -6.70 15.64
C GLY A 31 -1.79 -7.01 14.49
N ALA A 32 -2.94 -6.33 14.44
CA ALA A 32 -3.93 -6.53 13.37
C ALA A 32 -3.39 -6.15 11.98
N PHE A 33 -2.56 -5.10 11.88
CA PHE A 33 -1.90 -4.73 10.63
C PHE A 33 -0.87 -5.79 10.20
N ILE A 34 -0.06 -6.25 11.15
CA ILE A 34 0.93 -7.29 10.89
C ILE A 34 0.24 -8.57 10.43
N GLU A 35 -0.82 -9.00 11.10
CA GLU A 35 -1.58 -10.18 10.73
C GLU A 35 -2.20 -10.08 9.33
N LEU A 36 -2.79 -8.93 8.98
CA LEU A 36 -3.38 -8.70 7.65
C LEU A 36 -2.37 -8.88 6.52
N PHE A 37 -1.13 -8.44 6.72
CA PHE A 37 -0.09 -8.46 5.69
C PHE A 37 0.99 -9.56 5.86
N SER A 38 0.96 -10.33 6.95
CA SER A 38 1.95 -11.38 7.24
C SER A 38 1.51 -12.80 6.91
N LYS A 39 0.28 -12.98 6.37
CA LYS A 39 -0.13 -14.31 5.91
C LYS A 39 0.92 -14.81 4.92
N GLU A 40 1.61 -15.88 5.33
CA GLU A 40 2.77 -16.43 4.63
C GLU A 40 2.44 -16.75 3.18
N ASP A 41 2.99 -15.95 2.29
CA ASP A 41 2.97 -16.24 0.88
C ASP A 41 3.99 -17.35 0.61
N LYS A 42 3.53 -18.50 0.14
CA LYS A 42 4.44 -19.44 -0.50
C LYS A 42 5.10 -18.70 -1.66
N PRO A 43 6.45 -18.68 -1.74
CA PRO A 43 7.13 -18.03 -2.83
C PRO A 43 6.58 -18.54 -4.17
N PHE A 44 6.19 -17.61 -5.05
CA PHE A 44 5.60 -17.89 -6.37
C PHE A 44 4.15 -18.41 -6.40
N SER A 45 3.37 -18.23 -5.33
CA SER A 45 1.91 -18.42 -5.41
C SER A 45 1.24 -17.18 -6.06
N GLY A 46 0.07 -17.37 -6.68
CA GLY A 46 -0.72 -16.26 -7.22
C GLY A 46 -1.11 -15.22 -6.15
N GLU A 47 -1.11 -15.63 -4.89
CA GLU A 47 -1.36 -14.78 -3.73
C GLU A 47 -0.26 -13.75 -3.50
N SER A 48 1.00 -14.10 -3.75
CA SER A 48 2.14 -13.17 -3.69
C SER A 48 1.97 -11.99 -4.66
N TYR A 49 1.42 -12.27 -5.84
CA TYR A 49 1.15 -11.25 -6.84
C TYR A 49 0.03 -10.28 -6.41
N VAL A 50 -1.05 -10.80 -5.85
CA VAL A 50 -2.18 -9.99 -5.34
C VAL A 50 -1.72 -9.07 -4.23
N ARG A 51 -0.93 -9.58 -3.29
CA ARG A 51 -0.34 -8.78 -2.22
C ARG A 51 0.49 -7.63 -2.75
N LEU A 52 1.37 -7.91 -3.72
CA LEU A 52 2.22 -6.89 -4.33
C LEU A 52 1.42 -5.79 -5.03
N GLN A 53 0.34 -6.14 -5.73
CA GLN A 53 -0.57 -5.17 -6.34
C GLN A 53 -1.21 -4.25 -5.29
N VAL A 54 -1.67 -4.82 -4.18
CA VAL A 54 -2.25 -4.05 -3.08
C VAL A 54 -1.21 -3.13 -2.44
N GLU A 55 0.01 -3.60 -2.21
CA GLU A 55 1.09 -2.77 -1.67
C GLU A 55 1.45 -1.59 -2.60
N ILE A 56 1.46 -1.81 -3.92
CA ILE A 56 1.66 -0.75 -4.90
C ILE A 56 0.53 0.27 -4.84
N PHE A 57 -0.72 -0.22 -4.83
CA PHE A 57 -1.90 0.63 -4.74
C PHE A 57 -1.87 1.47 -3.46
N LEU A 58 -1.64 0.85 -2.31
CA LEU A 58 -1.56 1.56 -1.03
C LEU A 58 -0.40 2.56 -0.99
N SER A 59 0.72 2.25 -1.62
CA SER A 59 1.86 3.18 -1.74
C SER A 59 1.53 4.37 -2.64
N SER A 60 0.75 4.19 -3.70
CA SER A 60 0.31 5.30 -4.55
C SER A 60 -0.66 6.24 -3.80
N LEU A 61 -1.56 5.67 -3.01
CA LEU A 61 -2.45 6.45 -2.15
C LEU A 61 -1.68 7.23 -1.06
N GLU A 62 -0.61 6.65 -0.52
CA GLU A 62 0.24 7.33 0.44
C GLU A 62 0.92 8.56 -0.17
N LEU A 63 1.43 8.44 -1.40
CA LEU A 63 1.98 9.58 -2.14
C LEU A 63 0.93 10.65 -2.41
N GLU A 64 -0.28 10.26 -2.80
CA GLU A 64 -1.41 11.18 -2.95
C GLU A 64 -1.68 11.91 -1.64
N CYS A 65 -1.75 11.18 -0.51
CA CYS A 65 -1.96 11.77 0.81
C CYS A 65 -0.86 12.78 1.19
N GLN A 66 0.39 12.44 0.91
CA GLN A 66 1.50 13.35 1.18
C GLN A 66 1.46 14.61 0.31
N SER A 67 0.99 14.51 -0.94
CA SER A 67 0.89 15.63 -1.87
C SER A 67 -0.22 16.62 -1.52
N LEU A 68 -1.27 16.17 -0.85
CA LEU A 68 -2.38 17.02 -0.41
C LEU A 68 -2.01 17.98 0.75
N GLY A 69 -0.84 17.79 1.35
CA GLY A 69 -0.35 18.61 2.43
C GLY A 69 -0.78 18.15 3.82
N HIS A 70 -0.39 18.95 4.82
CA HIS A 70 -0.59 18.61 6.22
C HIS A 70 -2.06 18.69 6.65
N GLY A 71 -2.49 17.76 7.49
CA GLY A 71 -3.86 17.67 7.98
C GLY A 71 -4.85 17.10 6.98
N SER A 72 -4.38 16.73 5.78
CA SER A 72 -5.23 16.09 4.78
C SER A 72 -5.51 14.64 5.16
N ALA A 73 -6.75 14.24 4.96
CA ALA A 73 -7.16 12.85 5.09
C ALA A 73 -8.09 12.46 3.94
N PHE A 74 -8.01 11.22 3.52
CA PHE A 74 -8.95 10.67 2.56
C PHE A 74 -9.24 9.19 2.84
N CYS A 75 -10.30 8.68 2.25
CA CYS A 75 -10.68 7.27 2.30
C CYS A 75 -10.74 6.70 0.88
N ARG A 76 -10.27 5.47 0.72
CA ARG A 76 -10.38 4.70 -0.52
C ARG A 76 -10.77 3.27 -0.20
N ARG A 77 -11.41 2.60 -1.15
CA ARG A 77 -11.73 1.19 -1.07
C ARG A 77 -10.81 0.39 -1.98
N PHE A 78 -10.49 -0.83 -1.57
CA PHE A 78 -9.73 -1.78 -2.37
C PHE A 78 -10.17 -3.21 -2.07
N ASN A 79 -9.95 -4.10 -3.03
CA ASN A 79 -10.20 -5.52 -2.85
C ASN A 79 -8.87 -6.22 -2.51
N PHE A 80 -8.91 -7.08 -1.49
CA PHE A 80 -7.78 -7.89 -1.09
C PHE A 80 -8.30 -9.25 -0.60
N HIS A 81 -7.82 -10.34 -1.21
CA HIS A 81 -8.30 -11.70 -0.94
C HIS A 81 -9.82 -11.89 -1.05
N GLY A 82 -10.47 -11.18 -1.97
CA GLY A 82 -11.92 -11.26 -2.17
C GLY A 82 -12.76 -10.41 -1.21
N GLU A 83 -12.12 -9.82 -0.22
CA GLU A 83 -12.76 -8.93 0.75
C GLU A 83 -12.61 -7.46 0.33
N ILE A 84 -13.62 -6.65 0.62
CA ILE A 84 -13.56 -5.21 0.39
C ILE A 84 -13.07 -4.51 1.65
N TYR A 85 -11.97 -3.81 1.50
CA TYR A 85 -11.38 -3.00 2.55
C TYR A 85 -11.57 -1.52 2.25
N GLN A 86 -11.68 -0.74 3.30
CA GLN A 86 -11.59 0.71 3.24
C GLN A 86 -10.34 1.15 3.99
N ILE A 87 -9.46 1.88 3.32
CA ILE A 87 -8.33 2.53 3.97
C ILE A 87 -8.62 4.01 4.15
N ARG A 88 -8.37 4.51 5.35
CA ARG A 88 -8.22 5.92 5.65
C ARG A 88 -6.73 6.23 5.80
N MET A 89 -6.26 7.20 5.04
CA MET A 89 -4.92 7.75 5.19
C MET A 89 -5.01 9.19 5.64
N GLU A 90 -4.15 9.57 6.57
CA GLU A 90 -4.10 10.91 7.12
C GLU A 90 -2.64 11.37 7.19
N ASN A 91 -2.35 12.52 6.55
CA ASN A 91 -1.04 13.16 6.62
C ASN A 91 -0.99 14.04 7.87
N VAL A 92 -0.29 13.56 8.88
CA VAL A 92 -0.16 14.22 10.18
C VAL A 92 1.21 14.86 10.28
N SER A 93 1.25 16.16 10.56
CA SER A 93 2.49 16.86 10.89
C SER A 93 2.44 17.42 12.30
N PHE A 94 3.59 17.45 12.92
CA PHE A 94 3.78 18.03 14.23
C PHE A 94 4.71 19.22 14.13
N TYR A 95 4.49 20.18 15.03
CA TYR A 95 5.38 21.32 15.18
C TYR A 95 6.82 20.81 15.41
N ASN A 96 7.73 21.14 14.49
CA ASN A 96 9.14 20.72 14.47
C ASN A 96 9.41 19.22 14.24
N GLU A 97 8.44 18.40 13.82
CA GLU A 97 8.67 16.98 13.49
C GLU A 97 8.42 16.70 12.00
N GLU A 98 9.02 15.64 11.49
CA GLU A 98 8.71 15.16 10.14
C GLU A 98 7.24 14.73 10.07
N SER A 99 6.56 15.07 8.97
CA SER A 99 5.21 14.57 8.73
C SER A 99 5.22 13.05 8.57
N VAL A 100 4.16 12.44 9.07
CA VAL A 100 3.93 11.00 8.98
C VAL A 100 2.56 10.75 8.35
N VAL A 101 2.37 9.58 7.78
CA VAL A 101 1.06 9.14 7.27
C VAL A 101 0.54 8.04 8.19
N LEU A 102 -0.63 8.27 8.76
CA LEU A 102 -1.39 7.29 9.52
C LEU A 102 -2.31 6.53 8.57
N TRP A 103 -2.23 5.21 8.58
CA TRP A 103 -3.11 4.30 7.86
C TRP A 103 -4.04 3.61 8.84
N GLN A 104 -5.31 3.58 8.53
CA GLN A 104 -6.34 2.80 9.22
C GLN A 104 -7.10 2.00 8.18
N ILE A 105 -7.15 0.68 8.34
CA ILE A 105 -7.80 -0.22 7.39
C ILE A 105 -9.00 -0.87 8.06
N ASN A 106 -10.16 -0.74 7.47
CA ASN A 106 -11.38 -1.38 7.94
C ASN A 106 -11.86 -2.40 6.91
N ILE A 107 -12.28 -3.58 7.38
CA ILE A 107 -13.01 -4.52 6.54
C ILE A 107 -14.40 -3.93 6.33
N PHE A 108 -14.79 -3.80 5.08
CA PHE A 108 -16.13 -3.34 4.74
C PHE A 108 -17.01 -4.58 4.62
N PRO A 109 -17.93 -4.83 5.57
CA PRO A 109 -18.84 -5.94 5.42
C PRO A 109 -19.64 -5.74 4.15
N ASP A 110 -19.78 -6.81 3.38
CA ASP A 110 -20.57 -6.81 2.14
C ASP A 110 -22.05 -6.66 2.51
N TYR A 111 -22.46 -5.44 2.87
CA TYR A 111 -23.86 -5.13 3.05
C TYR A 111 -24.53 -5.08 1.68
N PRO A 112 -25.55 -5.92 1.43
CA PRO A 112 -26.24 -5.98 0.14
C PRO A 112 -26.87 -4.66 -0.31
N PHE A 113 -26.96 -3.68 0.59
CA PHE A 113 -27.49 -2.34 0.32
C PHE A 113 -26.48 -1.35 -0.28
N PHE A 114 -25.18 -1.64 -0.25
CA PHE A 114 -24.16 -0.80 -0.87
C PHE A 114 -23.58 -1.45 -2.12
N ARG A 115 -24.42 -1.92 -3.04
CA ARG A 115 -24.01 -2.03 -4.44
C ARG A 115 -23.82 -0.63 -4.98
N VAL A 116 -22.73 0.01 -4.60
CA VAL A 116 -22.21 1.16 -5.34
C VAL A 116 -21.94 0.65 -6.75
N GLU A 117 -22.60 1.27 -7.71
CA GLU A 117 -22.49 0.98 -9.12
C GLU A 117 -21.02 0.69 -9.48
N LYS A 118 -20.77 -0.55 -9.89
CA LYS A 118 -19.45 -1.04 -10.31
C LYS A 118 -18.86 -0.25 -11.48
N GLU A 119 -19.66 0.59 -12.15
CA GLU A 119 -19.31 1.18 -13.44
C GLU A 119 -18.23 2.25 -13.40
N ASN A 120 -18.07 3.03 -12.32
CA ASN A 120 -17.11 4.14 -12.29
C ASN A 120 -15.70 3.80 -11.77
N TYR A 121 -15.51 2.65 -11.16
CA TYR A 121 -14.19 2.20 -10.69
C TYR A 121 -13.38 1.50 -11.78
N TYR A 122 -14.04 0.87 -12.76
CA TYR A 122 -13.38 0.07 -13.79
C TYR A 122 -12.58 0.88 -14.81
N HIS A 123 -12.87 2.17 -15.02
CA HIS A 123 -12.17 2.94 -16.05
C HIS A 123 -10.72 3.33 -15.69
N ARG A 124 -10.38 3.53 -14.42
CA ARG A 124 -8.99 3.75 -14.01
C ARG A 124 -8.21 2.43 -13.89
N ASP A 125 -8.87 1.39 -13.40
CA ASP A 125 -8.28 0.05 -13.31
C ASP A 125 -7.99 -0.55 -14.67
N SER A 126 -8.80 -0.28 -15.69
CA SER A 126 -8.60 -0.84 -17.04
C SER A 126 -7.31 -0.37 -17.69
N TYR A 127 -6.90 0.89 -17.48
CA TYR A 127 -5.63 1.41 -18.00
C TYR A 127 -4.43 0.79 -17.28
N VAL A 128 -4.46 0.76 -15.95
CA VAL A 128 -3.40 0.15 -15.14
C VAL A 128 -3.30 -1.35 -15.43
N GLN A 129 -4.43 -2.05 -15.52
CA GLN A 129 -4.46 -3.46 -15.89
C GLN A 129 -3.98 -3.69 -17.33
N SER A 130 -4.33 -2.81 -18.28
CA SER A 130 -3.82 -2.85 -19.65
C SER A 130 -2.30 -2.69 -19.69
N VAL A 131 -1.74 -1.76 -18.92
CA VAL A 131 -0.29 -1.58 -18.84
C VAL A 131 0.38 -2.80 -18.20
N ILE A 132 -0.17 -3.31 -17.11
CA ILE A 132 0.38 -4.48 -16.39
C ILE A 132 0.28 -5.75 -17.23
N SER A 133 -0.83 -5.99 -17.94
CA SER A 133 -1.01 -7.17 -18.79
C SER A 133 -0.07 -7.22 -19.99
N ASN A 134 0.43 -6.07 -20.43
CA ASN A 134 1.41 -5.96 -21.51
C ASN A 134 2.86 -6.09 -21.03
N MET A 135 3.09 -6.15 -19.71
CA MET A 135 4.43 -6.33 -19.17
C MET A 135 4.83 -7.82 -19.13
N THR A 136 6.09 -8.11 -19.44
CA THR A 136 6.63 -9.43 -19.13
C THR A 136 6.70 -9.62 -17.61
N ALA A 137 6.63 -10.87 -17.11
CA ALA A 137 6.75 -11.16 -15.68
C ALA A 137 8.03 -10.53 -15.08
N LYS A 138 9.15 -10.54 -15.81
CA LYS A 138 10.41 -9.92 -15.37
C LYS A 138 10.33 -8.39 -15.29
N SER A 139 9.68 -7.75 -16.24
CA SER A 139 9.46 -6.30 -16.25
C SER A 139 8.52 -5.87 -15.13
N LEU A 140 7.47 -6.66 -14.89
CA LEU A 140 6.52 -6.42 -13.82
C LEU A 140 7.20 -6.44 -12.45
N VAL A 141 8.04 -7.44 -12.16
CA VAL A 141 8.78 -7.52 -10.89
C VAL A 141 9.65 -6.29 -10.68
N VAL A 142 10.41 -5.85 -11.70
CA VAL A 142 11.23 -4.64 -11.61
C VAL A 142 10.36 -3.40 -11.39
N PHE A 143 9.25 -3.28 -12.12
CA PHE A 143 8.30 -2.19 -11.96
C PHE A 143 7.74 -2.14 -10.54
N CYS A 144 7.37 -3.29 -9.96
CA CYS A 144 6.86 -3.38 -8.59
C CYS A 144 7.88 -2.87 -7.56
N PHE A 145 9.14 -3.30 -7.64
CA PHE A 145 10.19 -2.79 -6.75
C PHE A 145 10.40 -1.28 -6.94
N TYR A 146 10.37 -0.80 -8.17
CA TYR A 146 10.52 0.63 -8.46
C TYR A 146 9.35 1.44 -7.91
N ALA A 147 8.11 0.97 -8.08
CA ALA A 147 6.92 1.58 -7.52
C ALA A 147 6.92 1.61 -5.98
N LEU A 148 7.55 0.63 -5.34
CA LEU A 148 7.80 0.61 -3.89
C LEU A 148 8.92 1.56 -3.44
N GLY A 149 9.53 2.31 -4.37
CA GLY A 149 10.56 3.31 -4.08
C GLY A 149 11.99 2.76 -4.04
N TYR A 150 12.20 1.53 -4.48
CA TYR A 150 13.56 0.98 -4.60
C TYR A 150 14.30 1.65 -5.76
N LYS A 151 15.56 2.01 -5.54
CA LYS A 151 16.45 2.45 -6.62
C LYS A 151 16.87 1.26 -7.48
N HIS A 152 17.09 1.48 -8.77
CA HIS A 152 17.50 0.42 -9.69
C HIS A 152 18.73 -0.36 -9.24
N ILE A 153 19.67 0.28 -8.54
CA ILE A 153 20.84 -0.39 -7.96
C ILE A 153 20.45 -1.44 -6.89
N ASN A 154 19.44 -1.14 -6.06
CA ASN A 154 18.94 -2.06 -5.06
C ASN A 154 18.11 -3.18 -5.69
N ILE A 155 17.28 -2.84 -6.69
CA ILE A 155 16.51 -3.81 -7.46
C ILE A 155 17.45 -4.79 -8.16
N ALA A 156 18.52 -4.29 -8.76
CA ALA A 156 19.52 -5.12 -9.42
C ALA A 156 20.17 -6.12 -8.46
N LYS A 157 20.47 -5.68 -7.25
CA LYS A 157 21.06 -6.50 -6.19
C LYS A 157 20.09 -7.59 -5.70
N GLU A 158 18.83 -7.22 -5.43
CA GLU A 158 17.79 -8.16 -4.99
C GLU A 158 17.48 -9.23 -6.05
N LEU A 159 17.37 -8.81 -7.32
CA LEU A 159 17.02 -9.69 -8.43
C LEU A 159 18.22 -10.39 -9.07
N LYS A 160 19.45 -10.14 -8.57
CA LYS A 160 20.71 -10.67 -9.13
C LYS A 160 20.87 -10.37 -10.65
N ILE A 161 20.55 -9.16 -11.05
CA ILE A 161 20.68 -8.65 -12.41
C ILE A 161 21.59 -7.42 -12.44
N THR A 162 21.95 -6.93 -13.61
CA THR A 162 22.69 -5.67 -13.71
C THR A 162 21.74 -4.47 -13.54
N GLU A 163 22.28 -3.34 -13.06
CA GLU A 163 21.50 -2.09 -12.97
C GLU A 163 20.97 -1.66 -14.35
N VAL A 164 21.75 -1.85 -15.39
CA VAL A 164 21.33 -1.57 -16.78
C VAL A 164 20.15 -2.45 -17.18
N ALA A 165 20.15 -3.73 -16.81
CA ALA A 165 19.03 -4.64 -17.06
C ALA A 165 17.77 -4.22 -16.28
N SER A 166 17.93 -3.70 -15.06
CA SER A 166 16.82 -3.16 -14.27
C SER A 166 16.21 -1.89 -14.90
N LYS A 167 17.04 -1.01 -15.47
CA LYS A 167 16.56 0.23 -16.14
C LYS A 167 15.89 -0.02 -17.50
N LYS A 168 16.21 -1.13 -18.17
CA LYS A 168 15.64 -1.49 -19.48
C LYS A 168 14.35 -2.30 -19.39
N ARG A 169 13.94 -2.69 -18.21
CA ARG A 169 12.72 -3.44 -17.93
C ARG A 169 11.63 -2.55 -17.34
#